data_5f09ef4f06ef7bc92ee6ad8d9af18802
#
_entry.id   5f09ef4f06ef7bc92ee6ad8d9af18802
#
_cell.length_a   1.000
_cell.length_b   1.000
_cell.length_c   1.000
_cell.angle_alpha   90.00
_cell.angle_beta   90.00
_cell.angle_gamma   90.00
#
_symmetry.space_group_name_H-M   'P 1'
#
loop_
_entity.id
_entity.type
_entity.pdbx_description
1 polymer ?
#
loop_
_entity_poly.entity_id
_entity_poly.type
_entity_poly.pdbx_seq_one_letter_code
_entity_poly.pdbx_strand_id
1 'polypeptide(L)'
;MFAKVKSSVFIDTLKLQLNAPKGNCLRGVLKDDKGSICRTLEKNILNDKEELTWGGLNDLPYGRYTLELSQGDDEMKMNLVKRV
;
A
#
# COMPACT_ATOMS: atom_id res chain seq x y z
N MET A 1 -2.28 -12.35 -7.34
CA MET A 1 -1.97 -11.17 -6.53
C MET A 1 -3.08 -10.92 -5.53
N PHE A 2 -2.75 -10.54 -4.33
CA PHE A 2 -3.73 -10.39 -3.26
C PHE A 2 -4.19 -8.95 -3.03
N ALA A 3 -3.62 -7.99 -3.73
CA ALA A 3 -3.99 -6.59 -3.58
C ALA A 3 -3.92 -5.88 -4.93
N LYS A 4 -4.74 -4.85 -5.06
CA LYS A 4 -4.81 -4.06 -6.28
C LYS A 4 -5.02 -2.61 -5.90
N VAL A 5 -4.22 -1.71 -6.49
CA VAL A 5 -4.38 -0.29 -6.27
C VAL A 5 -5.41 0.26 -7.26
N LYS A 6 -6.30 1.12 -6.78
CA LYS A 6 -7.32 1.73 -7.63
C LYS A 6 -6.74 2.75 -8.58
N SER A 7 -5.68 3.44 -8.15
CA SER A 7 -4.98 4.39 -9.00
C SER A 7 -3.51 4.35 -8.63
N SER A 8 -2.63 4.37 -9.64
CA SER A 8 -1.19 4.45 -9.40
C SER A 8 -0.72 5.86 -9.05
N VAL A 9 -1.62 6.83 -9.11
CA VAL A 9 -1.33 8.22 -8.75
C VAL A 9 -2.13 8.58 -7.50
N PHE A 10 -1.46 9.14 -6.51
CA PHE A 10 -2.13 9.54 -5.29
C PHE A 10 -1.68 10.93 -4.86
N ILE A 11 -2.49 11.60 -4.05
CA ILE A 11 -2.18 12.92 -3.49
C ILE A 11 -1.93 12.78 -1.99
N ASP A 12 -2.92 12.36 -1.24
CA ASP A 12 -2.79 12.20 0.21
C ASP A 12 -3.27 10.84 0.69
N THR A 13 -3.92 10.07 -0.18
CA THR A 13 -4.57 8.83 0.22
C THR A 13 -4.39 7.77 -0.86
N LEU A 14 -4.00 6.58 -0.44
CA LEU A 14 -3.95 5.40 -1.30
C LEU A 14 -5.15 4.53 -1.01
N LYS A 15 -5.82 4.07 -2.06
CA LYS A 15 -6.94 3.13 -1.94
C LYS A 15 -6.55 1.82 -2.57
N LEU A 16 -6.65 0.76 -1.78
CA LEU A 16 -6.28 -0.58 -2.19
C LEU A 16 -7.48 -1.50 -2.04
N GLN A 17 -7.65 -2.40 -2.98
CA GLN A 17 -8.57 -3.52 -2.85
C GLN A 17 -7.78 -4.75 -2.46
N LEU A 18 -8.17 -5.36 -1.36
CA LEU A 18 -7.52 -6.56 -0.84
C LEU A 18 -8.36 -7.77 -1.20
N ASN A 19 -7.69 -8.79 -1.69
CA ASN A 19 -8.32 -10.07 -2.03
C ASN A 19 -7.46 -11.17 -1.43
N ALA A 20 -7.51 -11.28 -0.11
CA ALA A 20 -6.68 -12.18 0.66
C ALA A 20 -7.52 -12.86 1.74
N PRO A 21 -7.16 -14.06 2.19
CA PRO A 21 -7.91 -14.74 3.24
C PRO A 21 -7.98 -13.92 4.52
N LYS A 22 -9.14 -13.90 5.13
CA LYS A 22 -9.31 -13.24 6.42
C LYS A 22 -8.46 -13.96 7.47
N GLY A 23 -8.04 -13.21 8.47
CA GLY A 23 -7.21 -13.74 9.54
C GLY A 23 -5.72 -13.52 9.33
N ASN A 24 -5.29 -13.20 8.11
CA ASN A 24 -3.90 -12.88 7.85
C ASN A 24 -3.62 -11.41 8.22
N CYS A 25 -2.35 -11.15 8.49
CA CYS A 25 -1.89 -9.78 8.74
C CYS A 25 -1.24 -9.25 7.48
N LEU A 26 -1.72 -8.09 7.02
CA LEU A 26 -1.15 -7.40 5.88
C LEU A 26 -0.14 -6.38 6.38
N ARG A 27 1.06 -6.39 5.79
CA ARG A 27 2.08 -5.39 6.05
C ARG A 27 2.35 -4.61 4.78
N GLY A 28 2.36 -3.29 4.90
CA GLY A 28 2.68 -2.40 3.79
C GLY A 28 3.87 -1.52 4.13
N VAL A 29 4.78 -1.36 3.18
CA VAL A 29 5.94 -0.49 3.31
C VAL A 29 5.99 0.40 2.09
N LEU A 30 5.95 1.71 2.32
CA LEU A 30 6.04 2.70 1.25
C LEU A 30 7.47 3.25 1.21
N LYS A 31 8.14 3.06 0.09
CA LYS A 31 9.53 3.49 -0.12
C LYS A 31 9.59 4.56 -1.20
N ASP A 32 10.55 5.47 -1.07
CA ASP A 32 10.82 6.46 -2.10
C ASP A 32 11.66 5.86 -3.24
N ASP A 33 12.02 6.67 -4.22
CA ASP A 33 12.78 6.23 -5.37
C ASP A 33 14.23 5.85 -5.03
N LYS A 34 14.68 6.17 -3.82
CA LYS A 34 16.01 5.79 -3.33
C LYS A 34 15.97 4.55 -2.46
N GLY A 35 14.78 3.99 -2.25
CA GLY A 35 14.62 2.80 -1.43
C GLY A 35 14.48 3.07 0.07
N SER A 36 14.37 4.33 0.47
CA SER A 36 14.18 4.69 1.88
C SER A 36 12.72 4.49 2.29
N ILE A 37 12.53 3.92 3.46
CA ILE A 37 11.18 3.67 3.99
C ILE A 37 10.58 4.99 4.47
N CYS A 38 9.46 5.38 3.87
CA CYS A 38 8.75 6.60 4.22
C CYS A 38 7.60 6.37 5.17
N ARG A 39 6.87 5.25 5.00
CA ARG A 39 5.71 4.90 5.80
C ARG A 39 5.59 3.39 5.90
N THR A 40 5.00 2.92 6.99
CA THR A 40 4.68 1.50 7.15
C THR A 40 3.25 1.37 7.64
N LEU A 41 2.65 0.22 7.35
CA LEU A 41 1.28 -0.07 7.71
C LEU A 41 1.16 -1.54 8.07
N GLU A 42 0.39 -1.83 9.11
CA GLU A 42 0.00 -3.19 9.44
C GLU A 42 -1.50 -3.23 9.65
N LYS A 43 -2.15 -4.24 9.11
CA LYS A 43 -3.59 -4.38 9.20
C LYS A 43 -3.97 -5.84 9.23
N ASN A 44 -4.88 -6.20 10.13
CA ASN A 44 -5.47 -7.52 10.14
C ASN A 44 -6.58 -7.57 9.08
N ILE A 45 -6.57 -8.62 8.26
CA ILE A 45 -7.58 -8.80 7.22
C ILE A 45 -8.81 -9.42 7.86
N LEU A 46 -9.92 -8.69 7.83
CA LEU A 46 -11.15 -9.09 8.48
C LEU A 46 -12.14 -9.75 7.52
N ASN A 47 -12.01 -9.50 6.23
CA ASN A 47 -12.91 -10.03 5.21
C ASN A 47 -12.10 -10.51 4.01
N ASP A 48 -12.63 -11.50 3.28
CA ASP A 48 -11.97 -12.03 2.09
C ASP A 48 -11.77 -10.96 1.01
N LYS A 49 -12.69 -10.00 0.95
CA LYS A 49 -12.57 -8.84 0.06
C LYS A 49 -12.73 -7.60 0.90
N GLU A 50 -11.71 -6.79 0.92
CA GLU A 50 -11.70 -5.62 1.78
C GLU A 50 -11.05 -4.45 1.05
N GLU A 51 -11.54 -3.25 1.33
CA GLU A 51 -10.94 -2.04 0.80
C GLU A 51 -10.15 -1.38 1.92
N LEU A 52 -8.89 -1.08 1.61
CA LEU A 52 -7.99 -0.39 2.53
C LEU A 52 -7.78 1.03 2.05
N THR A 53 -8.00 1.99 2.92
CA THR A 53 -7.71 3.39 2.66
C THR A 53 -6.54 3.81 3.54
N TRP A 54 -5.44 4.20 2.92
CA TRP A 54 -4.22 4.63 3.62
C TRP A 54 -4.05 6.12 3.43
N GLY A 55 -4.42 6.88 4.45
CA GLY A 55 -4.34 8.34 4.42
C GLY A 55 -3.10 8.87 5.11
N GLY A 56 -3.05 10.20 5.24
CA GLY A 56 -1.96 10.87 5.95
C GLY A 56 -0.67 10.94 5.16
N LEU A 57 -0.75 10.86 3.83
CA LEU A 57 0.43 10.86 2.96
C LEU A 57 0.71 12.23 2.35
N ASN A 58 -0.03 13.25 2.76
CA ASN A 58 0.06 14.57 2.15
C ASN A 58 1.40 15.27 2.41
N ASP A 59 2.09 14.89 3.48
CA ASP A 59 3.37 15.49 3.85
C ASP A 59 4.56 14.88 3.11
N LEU A 60 4.34 13.85 2.31
CA LEU A 60 5.40 13.25 1.53
C LEU A 60 5.73 14.10 0.31
N PRO A 61 7.01 14.21 -0.07
CA PRO A 61 7.37 14.88 -1.32
C PRO A 61 6.74 14.18 -2.52
N TYR A 62 6.38 14.94 -3.54
CA TYR A 62 5.89 14.31 -4.76
C TYR A 62 7.04 13.63 -5.50
N GLY A 63 6.71 12.59 -6.28
CA GLY A 63 7.70 11.80 -6.98
C GLY A 63 7.26 10.35 -7.08
N ARG A 64 8.22 9.49 -7.35
CA ARG A 64 7.97 8.06 -7.52
C ARG A 64 8.15 7.34 -6.20
N TYR A 65 7.24 6.42 -5.95
CA TYR A 65 7.26 5.58 -4.75
C TYR A 65 7.03 4.14 -5.13
N THR A 66 7.49 3.24 -4.27
CA THR A 66 7.24 1.81 -4.39
C THR A 66 6.51 1.35 -3.14
N LEU A 67 5.39 0.70 -3.34
CA LEU A 67 4.64 0.08 -2.25
C LEU A 67 4.92 -1.41 -2.25
N GLU A 68 5.47 -1.90 -1.14
CA GLU A 68 5.71 -3.33 -0.94
C GLU A 68 4.68 -3.85 0.03
N LEU A 69 3.91 -4.83 -0.40
CA LEU A 69 2.89 -5.45 0.41
C LEU A 69 3.25 -6.91 0.66
N SER A 70 2.97 -7.38 1.88
CA SER A 70 3.17 -8.78 2.22
C SER A 70 2.02 -9.26 3.10
N GLN A 71 1.64 -10.51 2.90
CA GLN A 71 0.71 -11.22 3.77
C GLN A 71 1.07 -12.69 3.75
N GLY A 72 1.27 -13.29 4.94
CA GLY A 72 1.78 -14.64 5.01
C GLY A 72 3.09 -14.76 4.25
N ASP A 73 3.15 -15.71 3.31
CA ASP A 73 4.32 -15.93 2.48
C ASP A 73 4.26 -15.20 1.14
N ASP A 74 3.17 -14.46 0.88
CA ASP A 74 3.00 -13.74 -0.36
C ASP A 74 3.52 -12.32 -0.26
N GLU A 75 4.19 -11.87 -1.32
CA GLU A 75 4.72 -10.51 -1.41
C GLU A 75 4.41 -9.94 -2.78
N MET A 76 4.23 -8.63 -2.85
CA MET A 76 4.05 -7.93 -4.12
C MET A 76 4.55 -6.51 -4.01
N LYS A 77 4.89 -5.94 -5.17
CA LYS A 77 5.37 -4.55 -5.27
C LYS A 77 4.56 -3.81 -6.31
N MET A 78 4.34 -2.53 -6.05
CA MET A 78 3.64 -1.64 -6.97
C MET A 78 4.41 -0.34 -7.10
N ASN A 79 4.46 0.19 -8.32
CA ASN A 79 5.05 1.50 -8.56
C ASN A 79 3.95 2.55 -8.53
N LEU A 80 4.16 3.61 -7.76
CA LEU A 80 3.18 4.66 -7.55
C LEU A 80 3.81 6.03 -7.78
N VAL A 81 2.97 7.02 -8.00
CA VAL A 81 3.41 8.41 -8.17
C VAL A 81 2.63 9.29 -7.20
N LYS A 82 3.35 10.07 -6.41
CA LYS A 82 2.76 11.06 -5.51
C LYS A 82 2.68 12.39 -6.25
N ARG A 83 1.50 12.99 -6.24
CA ARG A 83 1.27 14.32 -6.81
C ARG A 83 0.84 15.31 -5.74
N VAL A 84 0.96 16.59 -6.10
CA VAL A 84 0.50 17.69 -5.26
C VAL A 84 -0.99 17.92 -5.44
#